data_52c13bd2b33f210b92143e7d4880220d
#
_entry.id   52c13bd2b33f210b92143e7d4880220d
#
_cell.length_a   1.000
_cell.length_b   1.000
_cell.length_c   1.000
_cell.angle_alpha   90.00
_cell.angle_beta   90.00
_cell.angle_gamma   90.00
#
_symmetry.space_group_name_H-M   'P 1'
#
loop_
_entity.id
_entity.type
_entity.pdbx_description
1 polymer ?
#
loop_
_entity_poly.entity_id
_entity_poly.type
_entity_poly.pdbx_seq_one_letter_code
_entity_poly.pdbx_strand_id
1 'polypeptide(L)'
;MESLGLVDGPGIRAVVFMQGCRLRCKYCHNPDTWALTGGETIAPAALVEQLKRFLPYYVRSGGGVTFSGGEPLLQPEFLAEALRLCKEAGISTCLDTAGVGNGEYADILRYTDLVLYDVKHYTPEGYLEITGQPMTETLRFVDAVRSANVPMWVRHVVVPGITDSETHIRGLARYVRTLPRVERVELLGYHLLGVEKYHTMGLTYSLEGVPALSEERRCACQQLMDECMKGEQCK
;
A
#
# COMPACT_ATOMS: atom_id res chain seq x y z
N MET A 1 11.83 3.46 10.57
CA MET A 1 12.16 3.92 9.20
C MET A 1 13.17 2.98 8.59
N GLU A 2 12.95 2.57 7.34
CA GLU A 2 13.90 1.82 6.52
C GLU A 2 14.50 2.75 5.48
N SER A 3 15.83 2.71 5.30
CA SER A 3 16.54 3.77 4.55
C SER A 3 16.77 3.50 3.07
N LEU A 4 16.65 2.26 2.59
CA LEU A 4 17.00 1.84 1.22
C LEU A 4 16.00 0.82 0.66
N GLY A 5 14.68 1.09 0.75
CA GLY A 5 13.65 0.29 0.13
C GLY A 5 13.76 0.29 -1.41
N LEU A 6 13.65 -0.88 -2.01
CA LEU A 6 13.75 -1.07 -3.47
C LEU A 6 12.41 -1.46 -4.11
N VAL A 7 11.40 -1.75 -3.29
CA VAL A 7 10.09 -2.27 -3.73
C VAL A 7 8.91 -1.36 -3.35
N ASP A 8 9.20 -0.22 -2.76
CA ASP A 8 8.19 0.69 -2.19
C ASP A 8 7.96 1.93 -3.06
N GLY A 9 7.99 1.75 -4.38
CA GLY A 9 7.83 2.78 -5.39
C GLY A 9 9.05 2.91 -6.30
N PRO A 10 9.11 3.94 -7.15
CA PRO A 10 10.20 4.14 -8.10
C PRO A 10 11.50 4.53 -7.40
N GLY A 11 12.63 3.97 -7.88
CA GLY A 11 13.97 4.28 -7.39
C GLY A 11 14.25 3.77 -5.98
N ILE A 12 15.29 4.29 -5.35
CA ILE A 12 15.66 3.98 -3.96
C ILE A 12 14.85 4.91 -3.04
N ARG A 13 14.16 4.33 -2.06
CA ARG A 13 13.28 5.10 -1.17
C ARG A 13 13.61 4.87 0.31
N ALA A 14 13.43 5.92 1.11
CA ALA A 14 13.26 5.72 2.53
C ALA A 14 11.78 5.39 2.79
N VAL A 15 11.53 4.35 3.58
CA VAL A 15 10.16 3.96 3.97
C VAL A 15 9.91 4.37 5.42
N VAL A 16 8.90 5.19 5.62
CA VAL A 16 8.45 5.65 6.94
C VAL A 16 7.25 4.80 7.34
N PHE A 17 7.43 3.91 8.32
CA PHE A 17 6.35 3.07 8.84
C PHE A 17 5.57 3.83 9.91
N MET A 18 4.34 4.21 9.60
CA MET A 18 3.47 4.92 10.52
C MET A 18 2.70 3.95 11.42
N GLN A 19 2.45 4.36 12.65
CA GLN A 19 1.71 3.56 13.64
C GLN A 19 0.21 3.79 13.51
N GLY A 20 -0.56 2.72 13.70
CA GLY A 20 -2.01 2.70 13.65
C GLY A 20 -2.58 2.13 12.36
N CYS A 21 -3.48 1.14 12.47
CA CYS A 21 -4.25 0.61 11.36
C CYS A 21 -5.60 0.09 11.87
N ARG A 22 -6.69 0.42 11.16
CA ARG A 22 -8.04 -0.10 11.50
C ARG A 22 -8.32 -1.44 10.84
N LEU A 23 -7.59 -1.78 9.76
CA LEU A 23 -7.75 -3.04 9.08
C LEU A 23 -7.18 -4.19 9.90
N ARG A 24 -7.73 -5.38 9.71
CA ARG A 24 -7.24 -6.66 10.26
C ARG A 24 -7.06 -7.65 9.11
N CYS A 25 -6.26 -7.22 8.11
CA CYS A 25 -5.98 -8.04 6.94
C CYS A 25 -5.47 -9.42 7.35
N LYS A 26 -6.08 -10.49 6.83
CA LYS A 26 -5.72 -11.87 7.17
C LYS A 26 -4.24 -12.19 6.96
N TYR A 27 -3.62 -11.52 5.99
CA TYR A 27 -2.19 -11.67 5.62
C TYR A 27 -1.32 -10.48 6.05
N CYS A 28 -1.69 -9.74 7.09
CA CYS A 28 -0.91 -8.56 7.50
C CYS A 28 0.51 -8.96 7.93
N HIS A 29 1.53 -8.27 7.40
CA HIS A 29 2.93 -8.49 7.80
C HIS A 29 3.39 -7.62 8.97
N ASN A 30 2.59 -6.60 9.30
CA ASN A 30 2.93 -5.61 10.32
C ASN A 30 1.84 -5.51 11.41
N PRO A 31 1.46 -6.60 12.10
CA PRO A 31 0.46 -6.56 13.17
C PRO A 31 0.90 -5.65 14.33
N ASP A 32 2.20 -5.45 14.50
CA ASP A 32 2.82 -4.51 15.44
C ASP A 32 2.42 -3.05 15.18
N THR A 33 1.99 -2.71 13.97
CA THR A 33 1.49 -1.38 13.64
C THR A 33 -0.02 -1.19 13.82
N TRP A 34 -0.76 -2.19 14.30
CA TRP A 34 -2.22 -2.08 14.45
C TRP A 34 -2.66 -1.12 15.55
N ALA A 35 -1.91 -1.09 16.67
CA ALA A 35 -2.25 -0.22 17.79
C ALA A 35 -2.19 1.25 17.35
N LEU A 36 -3.19 2.04 17.77
CA LEU A 36 -3.25 3.48 17.48
C LEU A 36 -2.28 4.28 18.35
N THR A 37 -1.68 3.65 19.34
CA THR A 37 -0.69 4.22 20.25
C THR A 37 0.58 3.37 20.25
N GLY A 38 1.70 3.96 20.61
CA GLY A 38 3.01 3.29 20.61
C GLY A 38 3.92 3.82 19.52
N GLY A 39 5.06 3.15 19.33
CA GLY A 39 6.09 3.62 18.42
C GLY A 39 6.87 4.83 18.94
N GLU A 40 7.65 5.43 18.07
CA GLU A 40 8.45 6.63 18.35
C GLU A 40 7.70 7.86 17.87
N THR A 41 7.56 8.87 18.73
CA THR A 41 6.96 10.16 18.34
C THR A 41 8.03 11.05 17.75
N ILE A 42 7.80 11.55 16.54
CA ILE A 42 8.69 12.48 15.85
C ILE A 42 7.90 13.64 15.26
N ALA A 43 8.48 14.84 15.28
CA ALA A 43 7.89 15.99 14.58
C ALA A 43 8.16 15.89 13.06
N PRO A 44 7.23 16.35 12.18
CA PRO A 44 7.41 16.30 10.73
C PRO A 44 8.74 16.91 10.26
N ALA A 45 9.11 18.08 10.78
CA ALA A 45 10.37 18.74 10.43
C ALA A 45 11.60 17.90 10.81
N ALA A 46 11.60 17.28 11.99
CA ALA A 46 12.71 16.43 12.43
C ALA A 46 12.84 15.17 11.55
N LEU A 47 11.71 14.58 11.13
CA LEU A 47 11.69 13.46 10.19
C LEU A 47 12.32 13.88 8.85
N VAL A 48 11.90 15.02 8.29
CA VAL A 48 12.40 15.48 6.99
C VAL A 48 13.90 15.79 7.04
N GLU A 49 14.42 16.33 8.15
CA GLU A 49 15.89 16.50 8.32
C GLU A 49 16.64 15.16 8.30
N GLN A 50 16.06 14.09 8.82
CA GLN A 50 16.63 12.75 8.69
C GLN A 50 16.59 12.26 7.24
N LEU A 51 15.47 12.47 6.53
CA LEU A 51 15.28 12.06 5.14
C LEU A 51 16.23 12.77 4.16
N LYS A 52 16.57 14.04 4.41
CA LYS A 52 17.52 14.80 3.60
C LYS A 52 18.91 14.16 3.50
N ARG A 53 19.31 13.33 4.47
CA ARG A 53 20.58 12.60 4.43
C ARG A 53 20.68 11.65 3.26
N PHE A 54 19.56 11.23 2.71
CA PHE A 54 19.47 10.28 1.59
C PHE A 54 19.26 10.95 0.23
N LEU A 55 19.20 12.29 0.16
CA LEU A 55 19.03 13.06 -1.08
C LEU A 55 19.93 12.61 -2.25
N PRO A 56 21.24 12.32 -2.04
CA PRO A 56 22.09 11.85 -3.14
C PRO A 56 21.61 10.54 -3.78
N TYR A 57 21.02 9.64 -2.97
CA TYR A 57 20.46 8.38 -3.47
C TYR A 57 19.15 8.61 -4.22
N TYR A 58 18.29 9.48 -3.70
CA TYR A 58 17.02 9.83 -4.34
C TYR A 58 17.25 10.44 -5.72
N VAL A 59 18.11 11.43 -5.81
CA VAL A 59 18.42 12.12 -7.07
C VAL A 59 18.99 11.16 -8.12
N ARG A 60 19.91 10.25 -7.72
CA ARG A 60 20.54 9.30 -8.66
C ARG A 60 19.59 8.22 -9.14
N SER A 61 18.64 7.82 -8.34
CA SER A 61 17.74 6.69 -8.66
C SER A 61 16.36 7.13 -9.14
N GLY A 62 16.01 8.41 -9.05
CA GLY A 62 14.63 8.87 -9.21
C GLY A 62 13.72 8.47 -8.04
N GLY A 63 14.32 8.19 -6.87
CA GLY A 63 13.61 7.76 -5.66
C GLY A 63 13.14 8.90 -4.77
N GLY A 64 12.90 8.61 -3.49
CA GLY A 64 12.40 9.58 -2.53
C GLY A 64 11.95 8.96 -1.21
N VAL A 65 10.83 9.40 -0.66
CA VAL A 65 10.23 8.85 0.55
C VAL A 65 8.91 8.14 0.24
N THR A 66 8.63 7.06 0.94
CA THR A 66 7.32 6.40 0.96
C THR A 66 6.79 6.36 2.39
N PHE A 67 5.61 6.92 2.59
CA PHE A 67 4.88 6.80 3.85
C PHE A 67 4.01 5.54 3.79
N SER A 68 4.24 4.61 4.69
CA SER A 68 3.66 3.26 4.77
C SER A 68 3.47 2.84 6.23
N GLY A 69 3.46 1.53 6.53
CA GLY A 69 3.45 0.99 7.90
C GLY A 69 2.16 0.32 8.27
N GLY A 70 1.38 0.95 9.17
CA GLY A 70 -0.02 0.64 9.40
C GLY A 70 -0.89 1.21 8.29
N GLU A 71 -1.57 2.32 8.58
CA GLU A 71 -2.32 3.08 7.57
C GLU A 71 -2.00 4.58 7.76
N PRO A 72 -1.20 5.16 6.87
CA PRO A 72 -0.76 6.56 6.99
C PRO A 72 -1.89 7.57 7.07
N LEU A 73 -3.02 7.30 6.42
CA LEU A 73 -4.19 8.17 6.39
C LEU A 73 -4.89 8.34 7.75
N LEU A 74 -4.47 7.58 8.77
CA LEU A 74 -4.98 7.74 10.13
C LEU A 74 -4.29 8.88 10.91
N GLN A 75 -3.22 9.45 10.37
CA GLN A 75 -2.50 10.59 10.94
C GLN A 75 -2.44 11.76 9.93
N PRO A 76 -3.59 12.32 9.52
CA PRO A 76 -3.67 13.20 8.35
C PRO A 76 -2.87 14.51 8.52
N GLU A 77 -2.87 15.13 9.70
CA GLU A 77 -2.16 16.39 9.92
C GLU A 77 -0.64 16.19 9.85
N PHE A 78 -0.13 15.14 10.52
CA PHE A 78 1.28 14.78 10.45
C PHE A 78 1.70 14.45 9.03
N LEU A 79 0.91 13.62 8.34
CA LEU A 79 1.21 13.15 6.99
C LEU A 79 1.23 14.32 5.99
N ALA A 80 0.22 15.20 6.01
CA ALA A 80 0.15 16.35 5.12
C ALA A 80 1.33 17.29 5.30
N GLU A 81 1.71 17.59 6.55
CA GLU A 81 2.84 18.46 6.85
C GLU A 81 4.18 17.82 6.46
N ALA A 82 4.37 16.50 6.74
CA ALA A 82 5.58 15.79 6.35
C ALA A 82 5.75 15.73 4.83
N LEU A 83 4.68 15.44 4.09
CA LEU A 83 4.67 15.44 2.63
C LEU A 83 5.01 16.83 2.06
N ARG A 84 4.39 17.89 2.61
CA ARG A 84 4.65 19.29 2.21
C ARG A 84 6.14 19.63 2.37
N LEU A 85 6.70 19.34 3.53
CA LEU A 85 8.11 19.60 3.83
C LEU A 85 9.06 18.77 2.96
N CYS A 86 8.70 17.52 2.65
CA CYS A 86 9.46 16.71 1.70
C CYS A 86 9.49 17.36 0.31
N LYS A 87 8.34 17.83 -0.19
CA LYS A 87 8.27 18.53 -1.48
C LYS A 87 9.12 19.80 -1.49
N GLU A 88 9.09 20.60 -0.43
CA GLU A 88 9.93 21.80 -0.28
C GLU A 88 11.44 21.47 -0.26
N ALA A 89 11.80 20.29 0.26
CA ALA A 89 13.16 19.77 0.24
C ALA A 89 13.57 19.09 -1.10
N GLY A 90 12.69 19.08 -2.10
CA GLY A 90 12.95 18.42 -3.39
C GLY A 90 12.92 16.88 -3.33
N ILE A 91 12.28 16.29 -2.31
CA ILE A 91 12.14 14.85 -2.14
C ILE A 91 10.83 14.39 -2.79
N SER A 92 10.92 13.42 -3.70
CA SER A 92 9.74 12.77 -4.28
C SER A 92 8.99 11.95 -3.22
N THR A 93 7.66 12.04 -3.24
CA THR A 93 6.77 11.50 -2.21
C THR A 93 5.88 10.40 -2.74
N CYS A 94 5.85 9.26 -2.07
CA CYS A 94 4.88 8.19 -2.30
C CYS A 94 4.03 7.96 -1.05
N LEU A 95 2.77 7.66 -1.26
CA LEU A 95 1.83 7.24 -0.22
C LEU A 95 1.44 5.77 -0.47
N ASP A 96 1.84 4.89 0.44
CA ASP A 96 1.50 3.47 0.43
C ASP A 96 0.34 3.23 1.39
N THR A 97 -0.83 2.90 0.85
CA THR A 97 -2.09 2.93 1.60
C THR A 97 -3.13 1.94 1.06
N ALA A 98 -3.97 1.44 1.95
CA ALA A 98 -5.22 0.76 1.59
C ALA A 98 -6.41 1.73 1.42
N GLY A 99 -6.19 3.03 1.60
CA GLY A 99 -7.20 4.06 1.44
C GLY A 99 -8.18 4.20 2.61
N VAL A 100 -7.77 3.82 3.82
CA VAL A 100 -8.66 3.82 5.00
C VAL A 100 -8.28 4.93 5.96
N GLY A 101 -8.92 6.08 5.82
CA GLY A 101 -8.65 7.29 6.60
C GLY A 101 -9.90 7.99 7.10
N ASN A 102 -9.75 9.25 7.46
CA ASN A 102 -10.83 10.06 8.04
C ASN A 102 -11.59 10.92 7.00
N GLY A 103 -11.25 10.83 5.70
CA GLY A 103 -11.90 11.59 4.62
C GLY A 103 -11.23 12.94 4.30
N GLU A 104 -10.19 13.34 4.99
CA GLU A 104 -9.45 14.60 4.77
C GLU A 104 -8.22 14.35 3.91
N TYR A 105 -8.42 14.15 2.60
CA TYR A 105 -7.37 13.70 1.71
C TYR A 105 -6.75 14.81 0.85
N ALA A 106 -7.40 15.98 0.72
CA ALA A 106 -7.02 17.00 -0.26
C ALA A 106 -5.58 17.50 -0.06
N ASP A 107 -5.21 17.87 1.18
CA ASP A 107 -3.87 18.38 1.48
C ASP A 107 -2.79 17.28 1.39
N ILE A 108 -3.14 16.04 1.74
CA ILE A 108 -2.26 14.88 1.57
C ILE A 108 -1.95 14.66 0.09
N LEU A 109 -3.00 14.55 -0.74
CA LEU A 109 -2.85 14.27 -2.18
C LEU A 109 -2.21 15.40 -2.96
N ARG A 110 -2.35 16.64 -2.49
CA ARG A 110 -1.67 17.82 -3.09
C ARG A 110 -0.15 17.69 -3.10
N TYR A 111 0.42 17.02 -2.09
CA TYR A 111 1.86 16.84 -1.93
C TYR A 111 2.33 15.41 -2.17
N THR A 112 1.47 14.55 -2.75
CA THR A 112 1.78 13.16 -3.11
C THR A 112 2.07 13.05 -4.60
N ASP A 113 3.24 12.53 -4.97
CA ASP A 113 3.61 12.33 -6.38
C ASP A 113 3.07 11.00 -6.93
N LEU A 114 2.92 9.98 -6.07
CA LEU A 114 2.46 8.65 -6.45
C LEU A 114 1.73 7.99 -5.29
N VAL A 115 0.61 7.38 -5.56
CA VAL A 115 -0.09 6.50 -4.62
C VAL A 115 0.24 5.05 -4.95
N LEU A 116 0.81 4.31 -3.99
CA LEU A 116 0.89 2.86 -4.01
C LEU A 116 -0.40 2.35 -3.35
N TYR A 117 -1.36 1.95 -4.17
CA TYR A 117 -2.70 1.60 -3.68
C TYR A 117 -2.88 0.10 -3.53
N ASP A 118 -3.01 -0.35 -2.29
CA ASP A 118 -3.25 -1.73 -1.94
C ASP A 118 -4.73 -2.10 -2.10
N VAL A 119 -5.11 -2.69 -3.22
CA VAL A 119 -6.44 -3.27 -3.40
C VAL A 119 -6.53 -4.56 -2.61
N LYS A 120 -7.19 -4.54 -1.46
CA LYS A 120 -7.32 -5.73 -0.60
C LYS A 120 -8.29 -6.77 -1.17
N HIS A 121 -9.39 -6.31 -1.76
CA HIS A 121 -10.32 -7.09 -2.58
C HIS A 121 -11.16 -6.14 -3.44
N TYR A 122 -11.76 -6.64 -4.52
CA TYR A 122 -12.55 -5.83 -5.48
C TYR A 122 -14.07 -5.90 -5.26
N THR A 123 -14.56 -6.79 -4.38
CA THR A 123 -15.98 -6.82 -3.97
C THR A 123 -16.13 -6.42 -2.51
N PRO A 124 -17.27 -5.82 -2.11
CA PRO A 124 -17.52 -5.45 -0.72
C PRO A 124 -17.44 -6.63 0.26
N GLU A 125 -17.97 -7.79 -0.14
CA GLU A 125 -17.98 -9.01 0.69
C GLU A 125 -16.57 -9.53 0.90
N GLY A 126 -15.79 -9.67 -0.18
CA GLY A 126 -14.41 -10.13 -0.10
C GLY A 126 -13.50 -9.12 0.63
N TYR A 127 -13.75 -7.82 0.45
CA TYR A 127 -13.02 -6.80 1.20
C TYR A 127 -13.28 -6.92 2.71
N LEU A 128 -14.55 -7.07 3.12
CA LEU A 128 -14.91 -7.29 4.51
C LEU A 128 -14.30 -8.59 5.06
N GLU A 129 -14.33 -9.65 4.29
CA GLU A 129 -13.75 -10.94 4.70
C GLU A 129 -12.23 -10.87 4.91
N ILE A 130 -11.51 -10.17 4.02
CA ILE A 130 -10.04 -10.05 4.08
C ILE A 130 -9.60 -9.07 5.16
N THR A 131 -10.31 -7.94 5.32
CA THR A 131 -9.84 -6.79 6.11
C THR A 131 -10.55 -6.60 7.45
N GLY A 132 -11.71 -7.23 7.62
CA GLY A 132 -12.59 -7.01 8.78
C GLY A 132 -13.30 -5.65 8.79
N GLN A 133 -13.22 -4.88 7.69
CA GLN A 133 -13.82 -3.54 7.56
C GLN A 133 -14.63 -3.41 6.28
N PRO A 134 -15.67 -2.55 6.25
CA PRO A 134 -16.41 -2.27 5.01
C PRO A 134 -15.55 -1.50 4.00
N MET A 135 -15.84 -1.69 2.71
CA MET A 135 -15.10 -1.07 1.60
C MET A 135 -15.37 0.44 1.42
N THR A 136 -16.23 1.03 2.22
CA THR A 136 -16.73 2.40 2.03
C THR A 136 -15.64 3.47 2.06
N GLU A 137 -14.69 3.38 3.01
CA GLU A 137 -13.65 4.41 3.16
C GLU A 137 -12.65 4.37 2.02
N THR A 138 -12.22 3.19 1.59
CA THR A 138 -11.29 3.06 0.47
C THR A 138 -11.89 3.57 -0.85
N LEU A 139 -13.20 3.42 -1.06
CA LEU A 139 -13.89 3.99 -2.23
C LEU A 139 -13.88 5.53 -2.20
N ARG A 140 -14.10 6.14 -1.03
CA ARG A 140 -13.98 7.60 -0.86
C ARG A 140 -12.56 8.10 -1.16
N PHE A 141 -11.56 7.34 -0.73
CA PHE A 141 -10.17 7.66 -1.05
C PHE A 141 -9.90 7.61 -2.55
N VAL A 142 -10.39 6.58 -3.27
CA VAL A 142 -10.28 6.48 -4.73
C VAL A 142 -10.92 7.68 -5.43
N ASP A 143 -12.08 8.16 -4.96
CA ASP A 143 -12.71 9.35 -5.51
C ASP A 143 -11.89 10.63 -5.25
N ALA A 144 -11.26 10.73 -4.10
CA ALA A 144 -10.33 11.83 -3.80
C ALA A 144 -9.09 11.80 -4.71
N VAL A 145 -8.48 10.62 -4.93
CA VAL A 145 -7.34 10.45 -5.86
C VAL A 145 -7.75 10.82 -7.29
N ARG A 146 -8.98 10.44 -7.72
CA ARG A 146 -9.53 10.83 -9.02
C ARG A 146 -9.63 12.34 -9.14
N SER A 147 -10.13 13.01 -8.13
CA SER A 147 -10.27 14.47 -8.10
C SER A 147 -8.94 15.20 -8.09
N ALA A 148 -7.95 14.66 -7.36
CA ALA A 148 -6.58 15.20 -7.29
C ALA A 148 -5.73 14.84 -8.50
N ASN A 149 -6.18 13.91 -9.36
CA ASN A 149 -5.47 13.40 -10.55
C ASN A 149 -4.05 12.88 -10.24
N VAL A 150 -3.83 12.27 -9.08
CA VAL A 150 -2.54 11.68 -8.69
C VAL A 150 -2.38 10.30 -9.35
N PRO A 151 -1.20 9.96 -9.90
CA PRO A 151 -0.95 8.64 -10.47
C PRO A 151 -0.99 7.55 -9.41
N MET A 152 -1.37 6.33 -9.82
CA MET A 152 -1.45 5.17 -8.95
C MET A 152 -0.64 4.00 -9.50
N TRP A 153 0.11 3.34 -8.61
CA TRP A 153 0.52 1.95 -8.79
C TRP A 153 -0.40 1.09 -7.92
N VAL A 154 -1.11 0.18 -8.54
CA VAL A 154 -2.01 -0.73 -7.84
C VAL A 154 -1.24 -1.98 -7.43
N ARG A 155 -1.39 -2.37 -6.17
CA ARG A 155 -0.84 -3.60 -5.62
C ARG A 155 -1.95 -4.50 -5.09
N HIS A 156 -1.75 -5.80 -5.22
CA HIS A 156 -2.67 -6.80 -4.67
C HIS A 156 -1.91 -8.04 -4.23
N VAL A 157 -2.19 -8.51 -3.01
CA VAL A 157 -1.58 -9.73 -2.48
C VAL A 157 -2.35 -10.95 -2.96
N VAL A 158 -1.66 -11.84 -3.66
CA VAL A 158 -2.22 -13.11 -4.15
C VAL A 158 -1.98 -14.20 -3.10
N VAL A 159 -3.07 -14.68 -2.49
CA VAL A 159 -3.07 -15.69 -1.42
C VAL A 159 -3.59 -17.01 -1.98
N PRO A 160 -2.83 -18.13 -1.84
CA PRO A 160 -3.25 -19.44 -2.32
C PRO A 160 -4.64 -19.86 -1.79
N GLY A 161 -5.51 -20.29 -2.69
CA GLY A 161 -6.87 -20.73 -2.36
C GLY A 161 -7.87 -19.63 -2.02
N ILE A 162 -7.44 -18.35 -1.99
CA ILE A 162 -8.31 -17.22 -1.65
C ILE A 162 -8.38 -16.23 -2.82
N THR A 163 -7.25 -15.71 -3.30
CA THR A 163 -7.19 -14.68 -4.33
C THR A 163 -6.37 -15.09 -5.57
N ASP A 164 -5.94 -16.34 -5.66
CA ASP A 164 -5.08 -16.85 -6.74
C ASP A 164 -5.81 -17.48 -7.92
N SER A 165 -7.17 -17.56 -7.90
CA SER A 165 -7.93 -18.14 -9.02
C SER A 165 -7.96 -17.20 -10.23
N GLU A 166 -8.03 -17.76 -11.45
CA GLU A 166 -8.19 -16.97 -12.67
C GLU A 166 -9.42 -16.07 -12.63
N THR A 167 -10.52 -16.58 -12.10
CA THR A 167 -11.75 -15.80 -11.93
C THR A 167 -11.53 -14.59 -11.06
N HIS A 168 -10.75 -14.73 -9.95
CA HIS A 168 -10.40 -13.64 -9.09
C HIS A 168 -9.54 -12.59 -9.81
N ILE A 169 -8.47 -13.02 -10.51
CA ILE A 169 -7.57 -12.10 -11.22
C ILE A 169 -8.32 -11.34 -12.33
N ARG A 170 -9.20 -11.99 -13.07
CA ARG A 170 -10.06 -11.33 -14.09
C ARG A 170 -11.04 -10.33 -13.44
N GLY A 171 -11.62 -10.68 -12.30
CA GLY A 171 -12.48 -9.78 -11.51
C GLY A 171 -11.71 -8.55 -11.02
N LEU A 172 -10.53 -8.77 -10.47
CA LEU A 172 -9.62 -7.70 -10.04
C LEU A 172 -9.23 -6.79 -11.21
N ALA A 173 -8.88 -7.34 -12.38
CA ALA A 173 -8.53 -6.55 -13.56
C ALA A 173 -9.69 -5.64 -14.01
N ARG A 174 -10.94 -6.16 -14.01
CA ARG A 174 -12.12 -5.33 -14.30
C ARG A 174 -12.27 -4.17 -13.31
N TYR A 175 -12.06 -4.42 -12.03
CA TYR A 175 -12.09 -3.37 -11.01
C TYR A 175 -10.98 -2.35 -11.20
N VAL A 176 -9.73 -2.79 -11.40
CA VAL A 176 -8.57 -1.90 -11.61
C VAL A 176 -8.77 -0.96 -12.80
N ARG A 177 -9.44 -1.41 -13.87
CA ARG A 177 -9.79 -0.56 -15.03
C ARG A 177 -10.75 0.59 -14.68
N THR A 178 -11.46 0.54 -13.55
CA THR A 178 -12.32 1.63 -13.08
C THR A 178 -11.58 2.66 -12.24
N LEU A 179 -10.37 2.33 -11.78
CA LEU A 179 -9.56 3.21 -10.95
C LEU A 179 -8.98 4.36 -11.77
N PRO A 180 -8.75 5.53 -11.14
CA PRO A 180 -8.16 6.66 -11.84
C PRO A 180 -6.66 6.44 -12.08
N ARG A 181 -6.17 6.85 -13.24
CA ARG A 181 -4.77 7.06 -13.56
C ARG A 181 -3.81 5.97 -13.08
N VAL A 182 -4.19 4.70 -13.33
CA VAL A 182 -3.35 3.54 -13.02
C VAL A 182 -2.19 3.46 -14.01
N GLU A 183 -0.95 3.59 -13.53
CA GLU A 183 0.27 3.50 -14.34
C GLU A 183 0.91 2.11 -14.27
N ARG A 184 0.66 1.36 -13.18
CA ARG A 184 1.24 0.03 -12.97
C ARG A 184 0.31 -0.83 -12.11
N VAL A 185 0.32 -2.14 -12.36
CA VAL A 185 -0.36 -3.13 -11.52
C VAL A 185 0.65 -4.21 -11.14
N GLU A 186 0.82 -4.44 -9.84
CA GLU A 186 1.74 -5.44 -9.28
C GLU A 186 0.99 -6.44 -8.43
N LEU A 187 1.12 -7.71 -8.78
CA LEU A 187 0.63 -8.81 -7.94
C LEU A 187 1.76 -9.31 -7.04
N LEU A 188 1.56 -9.15 -5.75
CA LEU A 188 2.51 -9.54 -4.70
C LEU A 188 2.20 -10.96 -4.24
N GLY A 189 3.19 -11.84 -4.21
CA GLY A 189 3.00 -13.19 -3.68
C GLY A 189 2.85 -13.18 -2.15
N TYR A 190 1.82 -13.85 -1.65
CA TYR A 190 1.70 -14.11 -0.21
C TYR A 190 2.93 -14.87 0.30
N HIS A 191 3.49 -14.45 1.43
CA HIS A 191 4.65 -15.06 2.09
C HIS A 191 4.51 -15.04 3.61
N LEU A 192 5.33 -15.82 4.30
CA LEU A 192 5.21 -16.09 5.75
C LEU A 192 6.09 -15.19 6.64
N LEU A 193 6.79 -14.20 6.10
CA LEU A 193 7.76 -13.38 6.84
C LEU A 193 7.16 -12.63 8.04
N GLY A 194 5.86 -12.33 8.02
CA GLY A 194 5.16 -11.65 9.13
C GLY A 194 4.67 -12.58 10.25
N VAL A 195 4.65 -13.90 10.04
CA VAL A 195 4.00 -14.86 10.97
C VAL A 195 4.65 -14.87 12.36
N GLU A 196 5.97 -14.78 12.41
CA GLU A 196 6.71 -14.76 13.68
C GLU A 196 6.31 -13.59 14.59
N LYS A 197 5.92 -12.45 14.01
CA LYS A 197 5.42 -11.31 14.79
C LYS A 197 4.12 -11.66 15.54
N TYR A 198 3.23 -12.45 14.90
CA TYR A 198 1.98 -12.89 15.57
C TYR A 198 2.28 -13.77 16.77
N HIS A 199 3.20 -14.73 16.63
CA HIS A 199 3.61 -15.59 17.73
C HIS A 199 4.22 -14.78 18.88
N THR A 200 5.14 -13.86 18.56
CA THR A 200 5.78 -12.99 19.58
C THR A 200 4.76 -12.08 20.29
N MET A 201 3.71 -11.65 19.58
CA MET A 201 2.65 -10.81 20.14
C MET A 201 1.52 -11.61 20.80
N GLY A 202 1.58 -12.95 20.80
CA GLY A 202 0.52 -13.83 21.33
C GLY A 202 -0.79 -13.74 20.53
N LEU A 203 -0.71 -13.41 19.24
CA LEU A 203 -1.85 -13.29 18.34
C LEU A 203 -2.02 -14.57 17.51
N THR A 204 -3.27 -14.92 17.21
CA THR A 204 -3.56 -15.99 16.25
C THR A 204 -3.41 -15.49 14.82
N TYR A 205 -2.63 -16.23 14.02
CA TYR A 205 -2.49 -15.91 12.60
C TYR A 205 -3.67 -16.49 11.79
N SER A 206 -4.39 -15.66 11.05
CA SER A 206 -5.63 -16.05 10.36
C SER A 206 -5.42 -17.02 9.20
N LEU A 207 -4.20 -17.08 8.65
CA LEU A 207 -3.85 -17.96 7.51
C LEU A 207 -2.88 -19.07 7.93
N GLU A 208 -3.02 -19.55 9.17
CA GLU A 208 -2.22 -20.69 9.66
C GLU A 208 -2.35 -21.88 8.72
N GLY A 209 -1.22 -22.49 8.32
CA GLY A 209 -1.18 -23.62 7.40
C GLY A 209 -1.33 -23.28 5.91
N VAL A 210 -1.61 -22.02 5.54
CA VAL A 210 -1.60 -21.62 4.13
C VAL A 210 -0.15 -21.43 3.67
N PRO A 211 0.31 -22.14 2.61
CA PRO A 211 1.69 -22.03 2.15
C PRO A 211 1.94 -20.70 1.45
N ALA A 212 3.20 -20.26 1.40
CA ALA A 212 3.60 -19.12 0.58
C ALA A 212 3.26 -19.38 -0.90
N LEU A 213 2.89 -18.32 -1.63
CA LEU A 213 2.65 -18.42 -3.07
C LEU A 213 3.97 -18.70 -3.81
N SER A 214 3.98 -19.70 -4.69
CA SER A 214 5.16 -19.95 -5.53
C SER A 214 5.38 -18.81 -6.51
N GLU A 215 6.64 -18.55 -6.85
CA GLU A 215 6.99 -17.53 -7.85
C GLU A 215 6.40 -17.85 -9.23
N GLU A 216 6.34 -19.13 -9.59
CA GLU A 216 5.70 -19.57 -10.83
C GLU A 216 4.22 -19.17 -10.88
N ARG A 217 3.49 -19.42 -9.78
CA ARG A 217 2.06 -19.05 -9.69
C ARG A 217 1.89 -17.53 -9.68
N ARG A 218 2.73 -16.80 -8.97
CA ARG A 218 2.73 -15.33 -8.99
C ARG A 218 2.91 -14.79 -10.41
N CYS A 219 3.91 -15.30 -11.14
CA CYS A 219 4.17 -14.91 -12.52
C CYS A 219 3.00 -15.23 -13.44
N ALA A 220 2.37 -16.39 -13.30
CA ALA A 220 1.19 -16.74 -14.08
C ALA A 220 0.00 -15.81 -13.82
N CYS A 221 -0.24 -15.46 -12.55
CA CYS A 221 -1.27 -14.48 -12.18
C CYS A 221 -0.95 -13.08 -12.73
N GLN A 222 0.31 -12.64 -12.67
CA GLN A 222 0.74 -11.35 -13.23
C GLN A 222 0.57 -11.32 -14.75
N GLN A 223 0.96 -12.38 -15.45
CA GLN A 223 0.77 -12.46 -16.89
C GLN A 223 -0.73 -12.34 -17.27
N LEU A 224 -1.59 -13.08 -16.57
CA LEU A 224 -3.05 -12.99 -16.78
C LEU A 224 -3.57 -11.57 -16.52
N MET A 225 -3.10 -10.92 -15.46
CA MET A 225 -3.43 -9.52 -15.16
C MET A 225 -3.03 -8.60 -16.31
N ASP A 226 -1.79 -8.73 -16.81
CA ASP A 226 -1.25 -7.89 -17.88
C ASP A 226 -2.03 -8.07 -19.19
N GLU A 227 -2.40 -9.31 -19.54
CA GLU A 227 -3.27 -9.62 -20.68
C GLU A 227 -4.65 -8.96 -20.54
N CYS A 228 -5.25 -9.07 -19.35
CA CYS A 228 -6.52 -8.42 -19.06
C CYS A 228 -6.42 -6.90 -19.14
N MET A 229 -5.35 -6.29 -18.66
CA MET A 229 -5.17 -4.83 -18.72
C MET A 229 -4.99 -4.31 -20.14
N LYS A 230 -4.40 -5.10 -21.05
CA LYS A 230 -4.31 -4.78 -22.50
C LYS A 230 -5.63 -4.94 -23.26
N GLY A 231 -6.65 -5.52 -22.65
CA GLY A 231 -7.95 -5.78 -23.29
C GLY A 231 -8.04 -7.11 -24.01
N GLU A 232 -7.01 -7.93 -23.94
CA GLU A 232 -6.97 -9.29 -24.48
C GLU A 232 -7.66 -10.24 -23.49
N GLN A 233 -8.77 -10.88 -23.87
CA GLN A 233 -9.44 -11.99 -23.16
C GLN A 233 -10.07 -11.71 -21.76
N CYS A 234 -10.52 -10.53 -21.45
CA CYS A 234 -11.31 -10.25 -20.21
C CYS A 234 -12.84 -10.49 -20.39
N LYS A 235 -13.23 -11.56 -21.07
CA LYS A 235 -14.64 -12.00 -21.13
C LYS A 235 -14.98 -12.94 -20.01
#